data_df6fff2040cba0cbd5100d1a94ab933e
#
_entry.id   df6fff2040cba0cbd5100d1a94ab933e
#
_cell.length_a   1.000
_cell.length_b   1.000
_cell.length_c   1.000
_cell.angle_alpha   90.00
_cell.angle_beta   90.00
_cell.angle_gamma   90.00
#
_symmetry.space_group_name_H-M   'P 1'
#
loop_
_entity.id
_entity.type
_entity.pdbx_description
1 polymer ?
#
loop_
_entity_poly.entity_id
_entity_poly.type
_entity_poly.pdbx_seq_one_letter_code
_entity_poly.pdbx_strand_id
1 'polypeptide(L)'
;EHIKFIKESIQTLKPVNDKKVIPIPKKALFNPSQNKVRQSLTSKVQERPTVIIELDTPKHLDTDRFFENIAKLDKANVDAVTLADNSLATVRISNIAAASLIKQYYNIEPLVHITCRDRNLIGLQSHLLGLSLIGVNEILAITGDPSKVGHLPGATNVYDVNSKGLTELALRFNQGINTDGDALKKRTHFNIAGAFNPNVRKLDGAVKRLEKKIESGMSYFITQPVYSKEKIIEIYHATKHLNKPFFIGIMPIASYKNALFLHNEVPGIKMSDEILQQFEAVKDDKAKTRELSLKLSKDLIDTVHEYFNGLYIITPFQN
;
A
#
# COMPACT_ATOMS: atom_id res chain seq x y z
N GLU A 1 45.29 -20.23 10.28
CA GLU A 1 45.98 -19.60 9.13
C GLU A 1 45.44 -18.21 8.81
N HIS A 2 44.13 -17.99 8.67
CA HIS A 2 43.55 -16.69 8.38
C HIS A 2 43.86 -15.60 9.43
N ILE A 3 43.85 -15.94 10.71
CA ILE A 3 44.18 -14.98 11.79
C ILE A 3 45.67 -14.59 11.73
N LYS A 4 46.55 -15.52 11.38
CA LYS A 4 47.97 -15.25 11.21
C LYS A 4 48.21 -14.31 10.04
N PHE A 5 47.58 -14.56 8.89
CA PHE A 5 47.64 -13.70 7.71
C PHE A 5 47.13 -12.29 7.98
N ILE A 6 46.01 -12.11 8.68
CA ILE A 6 45.48 -10.79 9.07
C ILE A 6 46.47 -10.08 9.99
N LYS A 7 47.07 -10.79 10.95
CA LYS A 7 48.01 -10.21 11.89
C LYS A 7 49.33 -9.73 11.19
N GLU A 8 49.81 -10.51 10.23
CA GLU A 8 50.98 -10.14 9.40
C GLU A 8 50.68 -8.96 8.47
N SER A 9 49.47 -8.94 7.87
CA SER A 9 49.00 -7.82 7.02
C SER A 9 48.87 -6.51 7.82
N ILE A 10 48.43 -6.55 9.09
CA ILE A 10 48.35 -5.39 9.95
C ILE A 10 49.74 -4.87 10.35
N GLN A 11 50.73 -5.75 10.56
CA GLN A 11 52.09 -5.39 10.91
C GLN A 11 52.85 -4.73 9.77
N THR A 12 52.46 -4.95 8.52
CA THR A 12 53.09 -4.33 7.30
C THR A 12 52.47 -2.98 6.95
N LEU A 13 51.36 -2.56 7.59
CA LEU A 13 50.77 -1.25 7.38
C LEU A 13 51.66 -0.16 8.03
N LYS A 14 52.27 0.69 7.20
CA LYS A 14 52.93 1.89 7.70
C LYS A 14 51.93 2.82 8.35
N PRO A 15 52.20 3.36 9.55
CA PRO A 15 51.31 4.35 10.16
C PRO A 15 51.17 5.56 9.22
N VAL A 16 49.96 5.87 8.81
CA VAL A 16 49.64 7.10 8.08
C VAL A 16 49.62 8.23 9.10
N ASN A 17 50.71 8.95 9.22
CA ASN A 17 50.92 10.03 10.20
C ASN A 17 50.04 11.26 9.98
N ASP A 18 49.30 11.34 8.86
CA ASP A 18 48.46 12.49 8.50
C ASP A 18 46.96 12.15 8.39
N LYS A 19 46.46 11.26 9.23
CA LYS A 19 45.00 11.11 9.35
C LYS A 19 44.41 12.34 10.04
N LYS A 20 43.99 13.34 9.26
CA LYS A 20 43.00 14.31 9.73
C LYS A 20 41.75 13.54 10.06
N VAL A 21 41.54 13.21 11.33
CA VAL A 21 40.23 12.73 11.81
C VAL A 21 39.29 13.92 11.69
N ILE A 22 38.55 13.97 10.61
CA ILE A 22 37.39 14.88 10.51
C ILE A 22 36.36 14.30 11.45
N PRO A 23 36.08 14.92 12.61
CA PRO A 23 35.02 14.42 13.47
C PRO A 23 33.72 14.54 12.69
N ILE A 24 33.09 13.42 12.38
CA ILE A 24 31.72 13.41 11.85
C ILE A 24 30.88 14.04 12.98
N PRO A 25 30.23 15.19 12.73
CA PRO A 25 29.41 15.82 13.77
C PRO A 25 28.39 14.80 14.28
N LYS A 26 28.34 14.58 15.60
CA LYS A 26 27.36 13.67 16.22
C LYS A 26 25.90 13.97 15.82
N LYS A 27 25.62 15.18 15.30
CA LYS A 27 24.33 15.61 14.74
C LYS A 27 24.02 15.06 13.35
N ALA A 28 24.99 14.50 12.61
CA ALA A 28 24.75 13.91 11.29
C ALA A 28 24.34 12.43 11.37
N LEU A 29 24.33 11.83 12.53
CA LEU A 29 23.77 10.50 12.71
C LEU A 29 22.24 10.61 12.63
N PHE A 30 21.66 9.80 11.75
CA PHE A 30 20.23 9.62 11.56
C PHE A 30 19.47 9.78 12.88
N ASN A 31 18.63 10.81 12.98
CA ASN A 31 17.81 11.07 14.14
C ASN A 31 16.35 10.70 13.80
N PRO A 32 15.89 9.49 14.12
CA PRO A 32 14.52 9.06 13.85
C PRO A 32 13.46 9.93 14.55
N SER A 33 13.86 10.74 15.54
CA SER A 33 12.95 11.65 16.25
C SER A 33 12.57 12.91 15.47
N GLN A 34 13.18 13.18 14.30
CA GLN A 34 12.77 14.29 13.42
C GLN A 34 11.61 13.93 12.48
N ASN A 35 11.21 12.65 12.40
CA ASN A 35 9.99 12.29 11.72
C ASN A 35 8.82 12.89 12.51
N LYS A 36 8.22 13.98 11.99
CA LYS A 36 6.97 14.53 12.52
C LYS A 36 6.01 13.35 12.68
N VAL A 37 5.55 13.10 13.90
CA VAL A 37 4.48 12.12 14.15
C VAL A 37 3.27 12.62 13.38
N ARG A 38 2.98 12.01 12.26
CA ARG A 38 1.80 12.35 11.45
C ARG A 38 0.59 11.66 12.06
N GLN A 39 -0.55 12.31 11.98
CA GLN A 39 -1.82 11.70 12.38
C GLN A 39 -2.08 10.47 11.52
N SER A 40 -2.50 9.36 12.13
CA SER A 40 -2.81 8.13 11.42
C SER A 40 -4.00 8.29 10.47
N LEU A 41 -4.06 7.49 9.41
CA LEU A 41 -5.18 7.48 8.48
C LEU A 41 -6.50 7.14 9.20
N THR A 42 -6.45 6.26 10.19
CA THR A 42 -7.61 5.93 11.03
C THR A 42 -8.15 7.16 11.77
N SER A 43 -7.28 7.98 12.36
CA SER A 43 -7.70 9.20 13.04
C SER A 43 -8.21 10.26 12.06
N LYS A 44 -7.51 10.48 10.96
CA LYS A 44 -7.92 11.46 9.94
C LYS A 44 -9.32 11.19 9.39
N VAL A 45 -9.58 9.93 9.00
CA VAL A 45 -10.86 9.55 8.38
C VAL A 45 -12.05 9.60 9.34
N GLN A 46 -11.80 9.57 10.65
CA GLN A 46 -12.84 9.81 11.66
C GLN A 46 -13.22 11.29 11.79
N GLU A 47 -12.30 12.19 11.47
CA GLU A 47 -12.48 13.62 11.64
C GLU A 47 -12.94 14.33 10.36
N ARG A 48 -12.51 13.83 9.18
CA ARG A 48 -12.78 14.48 7.89
C ARG A 48 -12.69 13.51 6.71
N PRO A 49 -13.21 13.91 5.55
CA PRO A 49 -12.92 13.20 4.30
C PRO A 49 -11.41 13.04 4.10
N THR A 50 -11.00 11.81 3.81
CA THR A 50 -9.60 11.41 3.71
C THR A 50 -9.39 10.62 2.41
N VAL A 51 -8.40 11.04 1.62
CA VAL A 51 -8.16 10.49 0.28
C VAL A 51 -6.84 9.75 0.22
N ILE A 52 -6.90 8.50 -0.23
CA ILE A 52 -5.75 7.66 -0.56
C ILE A 52 -5.74 7.46 -2.07
N ILE A 53 -4.56 7.53 -2.69
CA ILE A 53 -4.40 7.26 -4.13
C ILE A 53 -3.43 6.11 -4.33
N GLU A 54 -3.80 5.17 -5.21
CA GLU A 54 -2.91 4.09 -5.62
C GLU A 54 -1.89 4.59 -6.65
N LEU A 55 -0.63 4.29 -6.39
CA LEU A 55 0.44 4.53 -7.35
C LEU A 55 1.43 3.36 -7.31
N ASP A 56 1.39 2.55 -8.35
CA ASP A 56 2.32 1.45 -8.52
C ASP A 56 3.76 1.95 -8.69
N THR A 57 4.71 1.31 -7.98
CA THR A 57 6.14 1.60 -8.20
C THR A 57 6.59 1.16 -9.61
N PRO A 58 7.57 1.86 -10.23
CA PRO A 58 8.02 1.55 -11.58
C PRO A 58 8.57 0.11 -11.73
N LYS A 59 8.47 -0.44 -12.96
CA LYS A 59 9.08 -1.72 -13.34
C LYS A 59 10.53 -1.60 -13.81
N HIS A 60 11.04 -0.39 -13.91
CA HIS A 60 12.38 -0.03 -14.43
C HIS A 60 12.98 1.11 -13.60
N LEU A 61 14.25 1.42 -13.82
CA LEU A 61 15.00 2.40 -13.04
C LEU A 61 14.68 3.87 -13.40
N ASP A 62 13.96 4.12 -14.50
CA ASP A 62 13.44 5.45 -14.79
C ASP A 62 12.27 5.74 -13.84
N THR A 63 12.48 6.62 -12.89
CA THR A 63 11.53 6.95 -11.82
C THR A 63 10.97 8.36 -11.91
N ASP A 64 11.38 9.15 -12.91
CA ASP A 64 11.08 10.57 -13.00
C ASP A 64 9.56 10.80 -12.99
N ARG A 65 8.84 10.12 -13.87
CA ARG A 65 7.37 10.21 -13.94
C ARG A 65 6.68 9.81 -12.63
N PHE A 66 7.22 8.81 -11.94
CA PHE A 66 6.68 8.37 -10.65
C PHE A 66 6.79 9.48 -9.61
N PHE A 67 7.97 10.08 -9.44
CA PHE A 67 8.17 11.15 -8.47
C PHE A 67 7.51 12.48 -8.89
N GLU A 68 7.39 12.77 -10.17
CA GLU A 68 6.54 13.88 -10.64
C GLU A 68 5.08 13.71 -10.22
N ASN A 69 4.55 12.49 -10.31
CA ASN A 69 3.19 12.20 -9.86
C ASN A 69 3.06 12.31 -8.34
N ILE A 70 4.05 11.80 -7.56
CA ILE A 70 4.09 12.02 -6.11
C ILE A 70 4.06 13.52 -5.77
N ALA A 71 4.87 14.34 -6.46
CA ALA A 71 4.91 15.79 -6.25
C ALA A 71 3.55 16.46 -6.54
N LYS A 72 2.84 16.00 -7.59
CA LYS A 72 1.50 16.51 -7.91
C LYS A 72 0.46 16.12 -6.83
N LEU A 73 0.52 14.89 -6.33
CA LEU A 73 -0.36 14.40 -5.27
C LEU A 73 -0.09 15.12 -3.94
N ASP A 74 1.17 15.33 -3.60
CA ASP A 74 1.59 16.09 -2.42
C ASP A 74 1.08 17.54 -2.47
N LYS A 75 1.26 18.20 -3.62
CA LYS A 75 0.74 19.56 -3.86
C LYS A 75 -0.80 19.64 -3.80
N ALA A 76 -1.47 18.56 -4.18
CA ALA A 76 -2.93 18.45 -4.10
C ALA A 76 -3.42 18.10 -2.68
N ASN A 77 -2.54 18.01 -1.69
CA ASN A 77 -2.82 17.63 -0.30
C ASN A 77 -3.53 16.28 -0.17
N VAL A 78 -3.17 15.30 -1.00
CA VAL A 78 -3.64 13.93 -0.84
C VAL A 78 -3.06 13.35 0.45
N ASP A 79 -3.88 12.63 1.22
CA ASP A 79 -3.50 12.18 2.56
C ASP A 79 -2.46 11.06 2.55
N ALA A 80 -2.61 10.12 1.61
CA ALA A 80 -1.65 9.02 1.46
C ALA A 80 -1.58 8.50 0.03
N VAL A 81 -0.45 7.88 -0.29
CA VAL A 81 -0.25 7.12 -1.53
C VAL A 81 0.03 5.67 -1.17
N THR A 82 -0.68 4.72 -1.81
CA THR A 82 -0.38 3.31 -1.63
C THR A 82 0.75 2.87 -2.56
N LEU A 83 1.64 2.02 -2.04
CA LEU A 83 2.77 1.47 -2.76
C LEU A 83 2.66 -0.05 -2.75
N ALA A 84 2.27 -0.62 -3.88
CA ALA A 84 2.06 -2.05 -4.01
C ALA A 84 3.36 -2.86 -3.82
N ASP A 85 3.23 -4.10 -3.37
CA ASP A 85 4.33 -5.06 -3.19
C ASP A 85 4.31 -6.07 -4.34
N ASN A 86 4.98 -5.72 -5.45
CA ASN A 86 5.02 -6.52 -6.66
C ASN A 86 3.62 -6.98 -7.14
N SER A 87 2.74 -6.00 -7.39
CA SER A 87 1.36 -6.25 -7.83
C SER A 87 1.31 -7.21 -9.01
N LEU A 88 0.33 -8.12 -9.01
CA LEU A 88 0.16 -9.19 -10.01
C LEU A 88 1.43 -10.05 -10.18
N ALA A 89 2.20 -10.26 -9.11
CA ALA A 89 3.47 -10.99 -9.11
C ALA A 89 4.47 -10.50 -10.19
N THR A 90 4.44 -9.21 -10.49
CA THR A 90 5.36 -8.56 -11.43
C THR A 90 6.40 -7.78 -10.66
N VAL A 91 7.69 -7.97 -11.02
CA VAL A 91 8.82 -7.29 -10.39
C VAL A 91 8.71 -5.77 -10.58
N ARG A 92 8.88 -5.04 -9.49
CA ARG A 92 8.86 -3.58 -9.44
C ARG A 92 9.98 -3.07 -8.53
N ILE A 93 10.25 -1.76 -8.59
CA ILE A 93 11.10 -1.12 -7.59
C ILE A 93 10.52 -1.39 -6.20
N SER A 94 11.41 -1.74 -5.26
CA SER A 94 11.04 -2.00 -3.86
C SER A 94 10.22 -0.86 -3.28
N ASN A 95 9.04 -1.18 -2.78
CA ASN A 95 8.13 -0.20 -2.18
C ASN A 95 8.69 0.45 -0.92
N ILE A 96 9.53 -0.24 -0.13
CA ILE A 96 10.21 0.37 1.02
C ILE A 96 11.25 1.42 0.56
N ALA A 97 11.95 1.18 -0.56
CA ALA A 97 12.88 2.15 -1.12
C ALA A 97 12.13 3.40 -1.60
N ALA A 98 11.03 3.23 -2.35
CA ALA A 98 10.17 4.33 -2.77
C ALA A 98 9.58 5.09 -1.57
N ALA A 99 9.07 4.37 -0.55
CA ALA A 99 8.53 4.96 0.67
C ALA A 99 9.58 5.78 1.43
N SER A 100 10.84 5.32 1.48
CA SER A 100 11.94 6.06 2.11
C SER A 100 12.15 7.42 1.46
N LEU A 101 12.20 7.47 0.12
CA LEU A 101 12.33 8.72 -0.63
C LEU A 101 11.10 9.62 -0.47
N ILE A 102 9.90 9.05 -0.47
CA ILE A 102 8.67 9.82 -0.24
C ILE A 102 8.69 10.45 1.15
N LYS A 103 9.03 9.69 2.19
CA LYS A 103 9.13 10.23 3.56
C LYS A 103 10.17 11.33 3.70
N GLN A 104 11.26 11.24 2.94
CA GLN A 104 12.36 12.22 3.00
C GLN A 104 12.02 13.53 2.30
N TYR A 105 11.34 13.48 1.15
CA TYR A 105 11.20 14.63 0.26
C TYR A 105 9.78 15.20 0.13
N TYR A 106 8.75 14.48 0.60
CA TYR A 106 7.34 14.88 0.43
C TYR A 106 6.57 14.81 1.75
N ASN A 107 5.41 15.50 1.80
CA ASN A 107 4.53 15.48 2.97
C ASN A 107 3.42 14.43 2.89
N ILE A 108 3.21 13.81 1.74
CA ILE A 108 2.24 12.72 1.56
C ILE A 108 2.66 11.47 2.35
N GLU A 109 1.71 10.76 2.95
CA GLU A 109 2.02 9.55 3.71
C GLU A 109 2.10 8.33 2.80
N PRO A 110 3.20 7.55 2.80
CA PRO A 110 3.23 6.28 2.11
C PRO A 110 2.50 5.21 2.95
N LEU A 111 1.51 4.56 2.32
CA LEU A 111 0.87 3.35 2.82
C LEU A 111 1.47 2.16 2.05
N VAL A 112 2.26 1.36 2.74
CA VAL A 112 3.04 0.30 2.12
C VAL A 112 2.29 -1.03 2.18
N HIS A 113 2.04 -1.63 1.02
CA HIS A 113 1.50 -2.99 0.96
C HIS A 113 2.60 -4.00 1.36
N ILE A 114 2.23 -5.03 2.08
CA ILE A 114 3.13 -6.12 2.45
C ILE A 114 2.44 -7.43 2.10
N THR A 115 3.04 -8.18 1.16
CA THR A 115 2.60 -9.52 0.77
C THR A 115 3.35 -10.59 1.55
N CYS A 116 2.67 -11.70 1.83
CA CYS A 116 3.28 -12.89 2.42
C CYS A 116 3.93 -13.80 1.35
N ARG A 117 3.81 -13.45 0.07
CA ARG A 117 4.25 -14.27 -1.07
C ARG A 117 5.77 -14.30 -1.22
N ASP A 118 6.43 -13.14 -1.14
CA ASP A 118 7.81 -12.96 -1.60
C ASP A 118 8.85 -13.10 -0.48
N ARG A 119 8.43 -13.13 0.78
CA ARG A 119 9.33 -13.12 1.94
C ARG A 119 8.96 -14.21 2.92
N ASN A 120 9.99 -14.91 3.43
CA ASN A 120 9.85 -15.77 4.58
C ASN A 120 9.70 -14.95 5.87
N LEU A 121 9.48 -15.64 6.98
CA LEU A 121 9.21 -14.98 8.28
C LEU A 121 10.36 -14.07 8.72
N ILE A 122 11.62 -14.41 8.43
CA ILE A 122 12.78 -13.56 8.71
C ILE A 122 12.72 -12.29 7.85
N GLY A 123 12.47 -12.45 6.56
CA GLY A 123 12.35 -11.32 5.62
C GLY A 123 11.19 -10.40 5.95
N LEU A 124 10.04 -10.93 6.38
CA LEU A 124 8.89 -10.12 6.82
C LEU A 124 9.21 -9.30 8.06
N GLN A 125 9.84 -9.89 9.07
CA GLN A 125 10.25 -9.16 10.29
C GLN A 125 11.28 -8.07 9.98
N SER A 126 12.29 -8.39 9.16
CA SER A 126 13.29 -7.42 8.73
C SER A 126 12.65 -6.26 7.95
N HIS A 127 11.67 -6.55 7.08
CA HIS A 127 10.93 -5.54 6.33
C HIS A 127 10.12 -4.61 7.24
N LEU A 128 9.40 -5.16 8.24
CA LEU A 128 8.67 -4.37 9.24
C LEU A 128 9.61 -3.48 10.07
N LEU A 129 10.75 -4.01 10.52
CA LEU A 129 11.76 -3.18 11.23
C LEU A 129 12.28 -2.05 10.34
N GLY A 130 12.54 -2.33 9.06
CA GLY A 130 12.97 -1.34 8.08
C GLY A 130 11.93 -0.23 7.87
N LEU A 131 10.64 -0.58 7.72
CA LEU A 131 9.54 0.39 7.62
C LEU A 131 9.45 1.28 8.86
N SER A 132 9.52 0.69 10.05
CA SER A 132 9.53 1.44 11.31
C SER A 132 10.74 2.39 11.41
N LEU A 133 11.92 1.93 10.97
CA LEU A 133 13.15 2.73 10.97
C LEU A 133 13.01 4.00 10.12
N ILE A 134 12.40 3.92 8.95
CA ILE A 134 12.18 5.08 8.06
C ILE A 134 10.91 5.86 8.42
N GLY A 135 10.20 5.50 9.50
CA GLY A 135 9.01 6.20 9.98
C GLY A 135 7.75 5.97 9.16
N VAL A 136 7.66 4.85 8.44
CA VAL A 136 6.43 4.40 7.78
C VAL A 136 5.62 3.55 8.75
N ASN A 137 4.45 4.03 9.11
CA ASN A 137 3.55 3.38 10.06
C ASN A 137 2.26 2.84 9.42
N GLU A 138 1.89 3.33 8.24
CA GLU A 138 0.71 2.88 7.51
C GLU A 138 1.07 1.67 6.63
N ILE A 139 0.47 0.51 6.92
CA ILE A 139 0.72 -0.72 6.17
C ILE A 139 -0.59 -1.40 5.77
N LEU A 140 -0.63 -2.00 4.58
CA LEU A 140 -1.71 -2.89 4.14
C LEU A 140 -1.21 -4.33 4.16
N ALA A 141 -1.75 -5.13 5.08
CA ALA A 141 -1.40 -6.53 5.20
C ALA A 141 -2.25 -7.40 4.26
N ILE A 142 -1.60 -8.01 3.27
CA ILE A 142 -2.25 -8.88 2.28
C ILE A 142 -1.51 -10.21 2.14
N THR A 143 -2.23 -11.26 1.76
CA THR A 143 -1.60 -12.56 1.47
C THR A 143 -0.77 -12.48 0.19
N GLY A 144 -1.27 -11.77 -0.81
CA GLY A 144 -0.67 -11.64 -2.15
C GLY A 144 -1.16 -12.72 -3.11
N ASP A 145 -1.17 -12.38 -4.40
CA ASP A 145 -1.52 -13.32 -5.46
C ASP A 145 -0.40 -14.34 -5.66
N PRO A 146 -0.72 -15.58 -6.06
CA PRO A 146 0.30 -16.58 -6.37
C PRO A 146 1.28 -16.12 -7.45
N SER A 147 2.56 -16.51 -7.35
CA SER A 147 3.61 -16.15 -8.32
C SER A 147 3.28 -16.52 -9.76
N LYS A 148 2.48 -17.59 -9.96
CA LYS A 148 2.00 -18.01 -11.28
C LYS A 148 1.07 -17.01 -12.00
N VAL A 149 0.54 -16.00 -11.30
CA VAL A 149 -0.24 -14.90 -11.90
C VAL A 149 0.70 -13.99 -12.71
N GLY A 150 1.96 -13.87 -12.27
CA GLY A 150 3.01 -13.18 -13.03
C GLY A 150 3.65 -14.08 -14.08
N HIS A 151 4.56 -13.49 -14.84
CA HIS A 151 5.23 -14.19 -15.96
C HIS A 151 6.71 -14.49 -15.66
N LEU A 152 7.15 -14.45 -14.39
CA LEU A 152 8.55 -14.68 -14.02
C LEU A 152 8.82 -16.19 -13.82
N PRO A 153 9.57 -16.84 -14.73
CA PRO A 153 9.92 -18.25 -14.57
C PRO A 153 10.77 -18.48 -13.33
N GLY A 154 10.50 -19.57 -12.60
CA GLY A 154 11.26 -19.93 -11.40
C GLY A 154 10.88 -19.20 -10.13
N ALA A 155 9.99 -18.20 -10.19
CA ALA A 155 9.47 -17.57 -8.99
C ALA A 155 8.59 -18.53 -8.19
N THR A 156 8.90 -18.70 -6.90
CA THR A 156 8.15 -19.55 -5.97
C THR A 156 7.41 -18.72 -4.94
N ASN A 157 6.37 -19.28 -4.35
CA ASN A 157 5.65 -18.67 -3.25
C ASN A 157 6.28 -19.13 -1.93
N VAL A 158 6.36 -18.22 -0.96
CA VAL A 158 6.83 -18.54 0.40
C VAL A 158 5.63 -18.87 1.30
N TYR A 159 4.78 -17.88 1.57
CA TYR A 159 3.58 -18.02 2.40
C TYR A 159 3.78 -18.70 3.77
N ASP A 160 4.87 -18.38 4.49
CA ASP A 160 5.06 -18.82 5.87
C ASP A 160 3.89 -18.37 6.78
N VAL A 161 3.28 -17.24 6.42
CA VAL A 161 2.08 -16.70 7.06
C VAL A 161 1.09 -16.18 6.00
N ASN A 162 -0.14 -15.92 6.42
CA ASN A 162 -1.13 -15.18 5.64
C ASN A 162 -1.30 -13.76 6.19
N SER A 163 -2.21 -12.97 5.63
CA SER A 163 -2.45 -11.60 6.06
C SER A 163 -2.82 -11.46 7.55
N LYS A 164 -3.49 -12.45 8.13
CA LYS A 164 -3.80 -12.47 9.56
C LYS A 164 -2.52 -12.66 10.39
N GLY A 165 -1.71 -13.66 10.08
CA GLY A 165 -0.43 -13.89 10.77
C GLY A 165 0.54 -12.71 10.62
N LEU A 166 0.58 -12.05 9.45
CA LEU A 166 1.33 -10.82 9.24
C LEU A 166 0.84 -9.68 10.14
N THR A 167 -0.49 -9.55 10.31
CA THR A 167 -1.08 -8.56 11.23
C THR A 167 -0.68 -8.82 12.67
N GLU A 168 -0.80 -10.07 13.11
CA GLU A 168 -0.40 -10.48 14.47
C GLU A 168 1.09 -10.21 14.73
N LEU A 169 1.95 -10.46 13.73
CA LEU A 169 3.37 -10.14 13.78
C LEU A 169 3.61 -8.62 13.96
N ALA A 170 2.96 -7.78 13.15
CA ALA A 170 3.08 -6.33 13.25
C ALA A 170 2.57 -5.79 14.60
N LEU A 171 1.51 -6.39 15.17
CA LEU A 171 1.01 -6.03 16.49
C LEU A 171 1.98 -6.41 17.62
N ARG A 172 2.66 -7.55 17.53
CA ARG A 172 3.72 -7.91 18.48
C ARG A 172 4.84 -6.87 18.45
N PHE A 173 5.21 -6.38 17.27
CA PHE A 173 6.18 -5.29 17.13
C PHE A 173 5.68 -3.98 17.75
N ASN A 174 4.39 -3.68 17.65
CA ASN A 174 3.77 -2.55 18.36
C ASN A 174 3.79 -2.74 19.87
N GLN A 175 3.84 -3.98 20.37
CA GLN A 175 4.06 -4.29 21.80
C GLN A 175 5.56 -4.23 22.20
N GLY A 176 6.46 -4.16 21.23
CA GLY A 176 7.91 -4.10 21.45
C GLY A 176 8.57 -5.47 21.61
N ILE A 177 7.97 -6.54 21.08
CA ILE A 177 8.46 -7.91 21.11
C ILE A 177 8.53 -8.53 19.71
N ASN A 178 9.51 -9.37 19.46
CA ASN A 178 9.64 -10.16 18.22
C ASN A 178 8.82 -11.47 18.31
N THR A 179 8.93 -12.33 17.28
CA THR A 179 8.26 -13.65 17.28
C THR A 179 8.73 -14.60 18.35
N ASP A 180 9.99 -14.50 18.77
CA ASP A 180 10.61 -15.37 19.79
C ASP A 180 10.34 -14.88 21.22
N GLY A 181 9.69 -13.71 21.35
CA GLY A 181 9.38 -13.09 22.63
C GLY A 181 10.45 -12.12 23.14
N ASP A 182 11.53 -11.91 22.38
CA ASP A 182 12.59 -10.99 22.77
C ASP A 182 12.16 -9.54 22.63
N ALA A 183 12.67 -8.69 23.53
CA ALA A 183 12.39 -7.26 23.50
C ALA A 183 13.09 -6.56 22.32
N LEU A 184 12.33 -5.78 21.56
CA LEU A 184 12.84 -4.92 20.48
C LEU A 184 13.50 -3.63 20.99
N LYS A 185 13.54 -3.41 22.32
CA LYS A 185 14.01 -2.17 22.99
C LYS A 185 13.22 -0.90 22.67
N LYS A 186 12.44 -0.89 21.58
CA LYS A 186 11.49 0.15 21.19
C LYS A 186 10.24 -0.51 20.61
N ARG A 187 9.12 0.22 20.64
CA ARG A 187 7.87 -0.22 20.03
C ARG A 187 7.76 0.37 18.62
N THR A 188 7.12 -0.36 17.72
CA THR A 188 6.63 0.20 16.47
C THR A 188 5.24 0.81 16.65
N HIS A 189 4.72 1.49 15.65
CA HIS A 189 3.41 2.15 15.69
C HIS A 189 2.62 1.87 14.40
N PHE A 190 2.62 0.61 13.96
CA PHE A 190 1.90 0.25 12.73
C PHE A 190 0.41 0.42 12.91
N ASN A 191 -0.19 1.16 11.97
CA ASN A 191 -1.61 1.24 11.73
C ASN A 191 -1.91 0.32 10.54
N ILE A 192 -2.68 -0.75 10.78
CA ILE A 192 -2.73 -1.89 9.87
C ILE A 192 -4.05 -1.90 9.12
N ALA A 193 -3.97 -1.72 7.80
CA ALA A 193 -5.10 -1.89 6.90
C ALA A 193 -5.30 -3.34 6.48
N GLY A 194 -6.55 -3.69 6.23
CA GLY A 194 -6.96 -4.93 5.57
C GLY A 194 -7.63 -4.68 4.22
N ALA A 195 -7.42 -5.58 3.26
CA ALA A 195 -8.16 -5.54 2.01
C ALA A 195 -9.55 -6.13 2.17
N PHE A 196 -10.54 -5.52 1.52
CA PHE A 196 -11.91 -5.97 1.44
C PHE A 196 -12.38 -6.05 -0.02
N ASN A 197 -12.89 -7.21 -0.43
CA ASN A 197 -13.53 -7.37 -1.72
C ASN A 197 -15.06 -7.41 -1.55
N PRO A 198 -15.77 -6.32 -1.88
CA PRO A 198 -17.22 -6.27 -1.82
C PRO A 198 -17.88 -6.88 -3.06
N ASN A 199 -17.13 -7.17 -4.12
CA ASN A 199 -17.61 -7.65 -5.40
C ASN A 199 -17.85 -9.17 -5.38
N VAL A 200 -18.55 -9.64 -4.37
CA VAL A 200 -18.88 -11.06 -4.17
C VAL A 200 -20.40 -11.25 -4.27
N ARG A 201 -20.82 -12.46 -4.61
CA ARG A 201 -22.26 -12.79 -4.77
C ARG A 201 -23.07 -12.61 -3.49
N LYS A 202 -22.49 -12.91 -2.31
CA LYS A 202 -23.12 -12.74 -0.99
C LYS A 202 -22.15 -12.01 -0.07
N LEU A 203 -22.53 -10.81 0.35
CA LEU A 203 -21.67 -9.92 1.15
C LEU A 203 -21.46 -10.43 2.58
N ASP A 204 -22.42 -11.14 3.16
CA ASP A 204 -22.36 -11.68 4.55
C ASP A 204 -21.09 -12.49 4.81
N GLY A 205 -20.72 -13.38 3.86
CA GLY A 205 -19.50 -14.18 3.98
C GLY A 205 -18.21 -13.33 3.91
N ALA A 206 -18.25 -12.22 3.20
CA ALA A 206 -17.13 -11.27 3.15
C ALA A 206 -17.05 -10.45 4.45
N VAL A 207 -18.19 -10.04 5.00
CA VAL A 207 -18.28 -9.33 6.29
C VAL A 207 -17.77 -10.23 7.43
N LYS A 208 -18.15 -11.50 7.51
CA LYS A 208 -17.59 -12.44 8.48
C LYS A 208 -16.05 -12.59 8.38
N ARG A 209 -15.48 -12.43 7.18
CA ARG A 209 -14.02 -12.40 7.03
C ARG A 209 -13.42 -11.08 7.54
N LEU A 210 -14.15 -9.96 7.42
CA LEU A 210 -13.73 -8.68 8.02
C LEU A 210 -13.71 -8.78 9.55
N GLU A 211 -14.72 -9.36 10.17
CA GLU A 211 -14.78 -9.59 11.62
C GLU A 211 -13.51 -10.31 12.11
N LYS A 212 -13.14 -11.41 11.45
CA LYS A 212 -11.90 -12.15 11.76
C LYS A 212 -10.61 -11.32 11.56
N LYS A 213 -10.61 -10.41 10.58
CA LYS A 213 -9.51 -9.48 10.37
C LYS A 213 -9.44 -8.41 11.46
N ILE A 214 -10.58 -7.93 11.92
CA ILE A 214 -10.68 -7.00 13.06
C ILE A 214 -10.18 -7.67 14.34
N GLU A 215 -10.59 -8.92 14.59
CA GLU A 215 -10.10 -9.72 15.72
C GLU A 215 -8.57 -9.91 15.69
N SER A 216 -7.98 -10.04 14.49
CA SER A 216 -6.52 -10.10 14.33
C SER A 216 -5.82 -8.75 14.52
N GLY A 217 -6.58 -7.64 14.64
CA GLY A 217 -6.08 -6.32 14.95
C GLY A 217 -5.95 -5.35 13.78
N MET A 218 -6.57 -5.63 12.63
CA MET A 218 -6.66 -4.65 11.54
C MET A 218 -7.51 -3.46 11.95
N SER A 219 -7.04 -2.24 11.68
CA SER A 219 -7.62 -0.99 12.17
C SER A 219 -8.62 -0.37 11.22
N TYR A 220 -8.45 -0.56 9.92
CA TYR A 220 -9.29 -0.03 8.85
C TYR A 220 -9.21 -0.90 7.60
N PHE A 221 -10.07 -0.64 6.61
CA PHE A 221 -10.17 -1.46 5.42
C PHE A 221 -10.16 -0.63 4.14
N ILE A 222 -9.53 -1.20 3.10
CA ILE A 222 -9.49 -0.64 1.75
C ILE A 222 -10.22 -1.62 0.83
N THR A 223 -11.20 -1.12 0.05
CA THR A 223 -11.99 -2.00 -0.81
C THR A 223 -11.35 -2.19 -2.18
N GLN A 224 -11.69 -3.29 -2.82
CA GLN A 224 -11.59 -3.40 -4.28
C GLN A 224 -12.52 -2.35 -4.93
N PRO A 225 -12.26 -1.95 -6.21
CA PRO A 225 -13.05 -0.92 -6.86
C PRO A 225 -14.52 -1.29 -6.97
N VAL A 226 -15.39 -0.30 -6.79
CA VAL A 226 -16.84 -0.40 -6.98
C VAL A 226 -17.29 0.53 -8.09
N TYR A 227 -18.37 0.16 -8.79
CA TYR A 227 -18.83 0.83 -10.00
C TYR A 227 -20.32 1.18 -9.99
N SER A 228 -21.00 1.02 -8.84
CA SER A 228 -22.39 1.45 -8.71
C SER A 228 -22.69 2.06 -7.35
N LYS A 229 -23.62 3.00 -7.32
CA LYS A 229 -24.10 3.67 -6.10
C LYS A 229 -24.73 2.67 -5.14
N GLU A 230 -25.52 1.75 -5.67
CA GLU A 230 -26.21 0.70 -4.90
C GLU A 230 -25.19 -0.17 -4.15
N LYS A 231 -24.05 -0.48 -4.79
CA LYS A 231 -22.99 -1.26 -4.14
C LYS A 231 -22.33 -0.48 -3.00
N ILE A 232 -22.13 0.83 -3.13
CA ILE A 232 -21.61 1.67 -2.05
C ILE A 232 -22.56 1.66 -0.86
N ILE A 233 -23.86 1.83 -1.12
CA ILE A 233 -24.91 1.81 -0.09
C ILE A 233 -25.00 0.42 0.58
N GLU A 234 -24.95 -0.66 -0.21
CA GLU A 234 -24.93 -2.04 0.29
C GLU A 234 -23.74 -2.27 1.24
N ILE A 235 -22.53 -1.81 0.84
CA ILE A 235 -21.33 -1.91 1.69
C ILE A 235 -21.56 -1.19 3.02
N TYR A 236 -22.09 0.03 2.98
CA TYR A 236 -22.36 0.78 4.21
C TYR A 236 -23.29 0.02 5.17
N HIS A 237 -24.44 -0.44 4.68
CA HIS A 237 -25.37 -1.17 5.52
C HIS A 237 -24.80 -2.47 6.07
N ALA A 238 -24.00 -3.17 5.27
CA ALA A 238 -23.36 -4.42 5.66
C ALA A 238 -22.21 -4.26 6.66
N THR A 239 -21.56 -3.08 6.71
CA THR A 239 -20.33 -2.90 7.49
C THR A 239 -20.41 -1.88 8.62
N LYS A 240 -21.46 -1.02 8.68
CA LYS A 240 -21.59 0.03 9.69
C LYS A 240 -21.50 -0.46 11.14
N HIS A 241 -21.96 -1.69 11.42
CA HIS A 241 -21.89 -2.28 12.76
C HIS A 241 -20.48 -2.66 13.21
N LEU A 242 -19.53 -2.75 12.29
CA LEU A 242 -18.13 -3.10 12.58
C LEU A 242 -17.36 -1.97 13.27
N ASN A 243 -17.87 -0.73 13.22
CA ASN A 243 -17.25 0.45 13.80
C ASN A 243 -15.77 0.64 13.39
N LYS A 244 -15.48 0.34 12.13
CA LYS A 244 -14.14 0.52 11.53
C LYS A 244 -14.22 1.44 10.31
N PRO A 245 -13.20 2.25 10.05
CA PRO A 245 -13.12 3.04 8.83
C PRO A 245 -12.98 2.17 7.58
N PHE A 246 -13.64 2.58 6.51
CA PHE A 246 -13.51 2.01 5.17
C PHE A 246 -13.10 3.09 4.18
N PHE A 247 -12.12 2.77 3.35
CA PHE A 247 -11.75 3.55 2.17
C PHE A 247 -12.32 2.86 0.94
N ILE A 248 -13.30 3.48 0.32
CA ILE A 248 -14.04 2.90 -0.81
C ILE A 248 -13.24 3.10 -2.09
N GLY A 249 -12.93 2.02 -2.77
CA GLY A 249 -12.15 2.00 -4.00
C GLY A 249 -12.99 2.48 -5.18
N ILE A 250 -12.51 3.53 -5.86
CA ILE A 250 -13.05 4.00 -7.14
C ILE A 250 -11.91 3.97 -8.15
N MET A 251 -12.12 3.28 -9.27
CA MET A 251 -11.16 3.25 -10.38
C MET A 251 -11.83 3.85 -11.61
N PRO A 252 -11.35 5.03 -12.08
CA PRO A 252 -11.87 5.63 -13.31
C PRO A 252 -11.72 4.69 -14.51
N ILE A 253 -12.76 4.58 -15.33
CA ILE A 253 -12.76 3.73 -16.52
C ILE A 253 -12.00 4.44 -17.64
N ALA A 254 -10.88 3.88 -18.08
CA ALA A 254 -9.99 4.55 -19.03
C ALA A 254 -10.47 4.51 -20.51
N SER A 255 -11.29 3.50 -20.88
CA SER A 255 -11.79 3.31 -22.24
C SER A 255 -12.90 2.26 -22.28
N TYR A 256 -13.63 2.18 -23.41
CA TYR A 256 -14.60 1.10 -23.65
C TYR A 256 -13.97 -0.30 -23.53
N LYS A 257 -12.78 -0.49 -24.11
CA LYS A 257 -12.02 -1.74 -23.97
C LYS A 257 -11.71 -2.08 -22.51
N ASN A 258 -11.35 -1.08 -21.71
CA ASN A 258 -11.13 -1.24 -20.28
C ASN A 258 -12.44 -1.59 -19.55
N ALA A 259 -13.57 -0.95 -19.90
CA ALA A 259 -14.89 -1.27 -19.34
C ALA A 259 -15.26 -2.73 -19.61
N LEU A 260 -15.10 -3.20 -20.84
CA LEU A 260 -15.37 -4.60 -21.22
C LEU A 260 -14.47 -5.58 -20.49
N PHE A 261 -13.17 -5.27 -20.38
CA PHE A 261 -12.23 -6.11 -19.61
C PHE A 261 -12.66 -6.23 -18.14
N LEU A 262 -12.98 -5.11 -17.49
CA LEU A 262 -13.43 -5.11 -16.10
C LEU A 262 -14.72 -5.90 -15.93
N HIS A 263 -15.66 -5.75 -16.85
CA HIS A 263 -16.96 -6.43 -16.81
C HIS A 263 -16.85 -7.96 -17.03
N ASN A 264 -16.02 -8.39 -17.99
CA ASN A 264 -15.95 -9.78 -18.41
C ASN A 264 -14.90 -10.61 -17.67
N GLU A 265 -13.72 -10.01 -17.41
CA GLU A 265 -12.54 -10.74 -16.94
C GLU A 265 -12.28 -10.58 -15.43
N VAL A 266 -12.80 -9.50 -14.81
CA VAL A 266 -12.54 -9.28 -13.40
C VAL A 266 -13.67 -9.85 -12.53
N PRO A 267 -13.39 -10.88 -11.73
CA PRO A 267 -14.43 -11.55 -10.94
C PRO A 267 -15.17 -10.59 -10.00
N GLY A 268 -16.50 -10.61 -10.10
CA GLY A 268 -17.39 -9.82 -9.24
C GLY A 268 -17.62 -8.38 -9.71
N ILE A 269 -16.87 -7.87 -10.68
CA ILE A 269 -17.14 -6.56 -11.29
C ILE A 269 -18.15 -6.74 -12.43
N LYS A 270 -19.31 -6.08 -12.27
CA LYS A 270 -20.32 -5.98 -13.32
C LYS A 270 -20.69 -4.53 -13.53
N MET A 271 -20.60 -4.10 -14.76
CA MET A 271 -21.10 -2.79 -15.20
C MET A 271 -22.50 -2.95 -15.79
N SER A 272 -23.34 -1.94 -15.59
CA SER A 272 -24.64 -1.93 -16.25
C SER A 272 -24.48 -1.79 -17.76
N ASP A 273 -25.46 -2.30 -18.50
CA ASP A 273 -25.51 -2.18 -19.96
C ASP A 273 -25.48 -0.71 -20.38
N GLU A 274 -26.12 0.18 -19.61
CA GLU A 274 -26.12 1.61 -19.83
C GLU A 274 -24.71 2.21 -19.78
N ILE A 275 -23.89 1.85 -18.79
CA ILE A 275 -22.49 2.31 -18.70
C ILE A 275 -21.69 1.81 -19.90
N LEU A 276 -21.85 0.54 -20.27
CA LEU A 276 -21.16 -0.03 -21.43
C LEU A 276 -21.54 0.68 -22.74
N GLN A 277 -22.82 0.94 -22.96
CA GLN A 277 -23.33 1.67 -24.13
C GLN A 277 -22.80 3.12 -24.16
N GLN A 278 -22.76 3.82 -23.03
CA GLN A 278 -22.21 5.17 -22.95
C GLN A 278 -20.72 5.19 -23.35
N PHE A 279 -19.91 4.24 -22.87
CA PHE A 279 -18.50 4.14 -23.27
C PHE A 279 -18.34 3.71 -24.73
N GLU A 280 -19.22 2.83 -25.24
CA GLU A 280 -19.21 2.44 -26.64
C GLU A 280 -19.48 3.64 -27.57
N ALA A 281 -20.45 4.48 -27.24
CA ALA A 281 -20.82 5.65 -28.02
C ALA A 281 -19.68 6.68 -28.14
N VAL A 282 -18.73 6.69 -27.21
CA VAL A 282 -17.60 7.65 -27.19
C VAL A 282 -16.24 7.00 -27.41
N LYS A 283 -16.19 5.70 -27.78
CA LYS A 283 -14.96 4.89 -27.83
C LYS A 283 -13.85 5.45 -28.72
N ASP A 284 -14.22 6.16 -29.78
CA ASP A 284 -13.31 6.71 -30.79
C ASP A 284 -12.91 8.18 -30.47
N ASP A 285 -13.50 8.79 -29.42
CA ASP A 285 -13.22 10.15 -28.98
C ASP A 285 -12.61 10.14 -27.56
N LYS A 286 -11.28 10.31 -27.50
CA LYS A 286 -10.55 10.29 -26.23
C LYS A 286 -10.98 11.38 -25.25
N ALA A 287 -11.36 12.56 -25.75
CA ALA A 287 -11.79 13.67 -24.90
C ALA A 287 -13.14 13.37 -24.25
N LYS A 288 -14.11 12.91 -25.02
CA LYS A 288 -15.44 12.52 -24.52
C LYS A 288 -15.35 11.29 -23.62
N THR A 289 -14.50 10.32 -23.94
CA THR A 289 -14.25 9.16 -23.05
C THR A 289 -13.74 9.61 -21.70
N ARG A 290 -12.78 10.56 -21.67
CA ARG A 290 -12.25 11.11 -20.42
C ARG A 290 -13.31 11.90 -19.65
N GLU A 291 -14.10 12.71 -20.32
CA GLU A 291 -15.19 13.47 -19.70
C GLU A 291 -16.24 12.56 -19.07
N LEU A 292 -16.68 11.53 -19.80
CA LEU A 292 -17.60 10.50 -19.29
C LEU A 292 -17.01 9.78 -18.05
N SER A 293 -15.75 9.36 -18.13
CA SER A 293 -15.05 8.70 -17.04
C SER A 293 -14.99 9.57 -15.78
N LEU A 294 -14.65 10.86 -15.93
CA LEU A 294 -14.61 11.80 -14.82
C LEU A 294 -15.99 12.04 -14.22
N LYS A 295 -17.03 12.19 -15.07
CA LYS A 295 -18.42 12.37 -14.62
C LYS A 295 -18.89 11.18 -13.79
N LEU A 296 -18.74 9.95 -14.31
CA LEU A 296 -19.16 8.74 -13.60
C LEU A 296 -18.37 8.54 -12.29
N SER A 297 -17.05 8.81 -12.34
CA SER A 297 -16.22 8.72 -11.13
C SER A 297 -16.66 9.75 -10.08
N LYS A 298 -16.97 10.98 -10.49
CA LYS A 298 -17.47 12.02 -9.60
C LYS A 298 -18.79 11.62 -8.95
N ASP A 299 -19.74 11.09 -9.72
CA ASP A 299 -21.05 10.66 -9.22
C ASP A 299 -20.91 9.54 -8.16
N LEU A 300 -19.93 8.64 -8.33
CA LEU A 300 -19.60 7.62 -7.33
C LEU A 300 -18.93 8.22 -6.09
N ILE A 301 -17.99 9.15 -6.27
CA ILE A 301 -17.30 9.84 -5.17
C ILE A 301 -18.30 10.64 -4.33
N ASP A 302 -19.24 11.35 -4.96
CA ASP A 302 -20.30 12.07 -4.26
C ASP A 302 -21.11 11.10 -3.38
N THR A 303 -21.47 9.92 -3.91
CA THR A 303 -22.15 8.87 -3.12
C THR A 303 -21.27 8.32 -2.00
N VAL A 304 -19.95 8.13 -2.23
CA VAL A 304 -19.04 7.70 -1.16
C VAL A 304 -19.08 8.70 -0.01
N HIS A 305 -19.04 10.01 -0.28
CA HIS A 305 -19.03 11.04 0.75
C HIS A 305 -20.34 11.17 1.54
N GLU A 306 -21.46 10.64 1.03
CA GLU A 306 -22.72 10.57 1.78
C GLU A 306 -22.66 9.50 2.91
N TYR A 307 -21.86 8.47 2.76
CA TYR A 307 -21.84 7.31 3.65
C TYR A 307 -20.48 7.07 4.33
N PHE A 308 -19.38 7.50 3.71
CA PHE A 308 -18.02 7.25 4.17
C PHE A 308 -17.14 8.48 4.06
N ASN A 309 -16.19 8.64 4.99
CA ASN A 309 -15.15 9.64 4.90
C ASN A 309 -13.91 9.14 4.14
N GLY A 310 -13.77 7.84 3.93
CA GLY A 310 -12.60 7.24 3.28
C GLY A 310 -12.81 7.03 1.78
N LEU A 311 -11.96 7.66 0.97
CA LEU A 311 -11.92 7.49 -0.48
C LEU A 311 -10.58 6.90 -0.90
N TYR A 312 -10.60 5.84 -1.72
CA TYR A 312 -9.43 5.23 -2.34
C TYR A 312 -9.53 5.31 -3.85
N ILE A 313 -8.68 6.12 -4.48
CA ILE A 313 -8.66 6.26 -5.94
C ILE A 313 -7.58 5.34 -6.50
N ILE A 314 -8.01 4.38 -7.31
CA ILE A 314 -7.14 3.44 -8.00
C ILE A 314 -6.81 4.03 -9.36
N THR A 315 -5.54 4.32 -9.62
CA THR A 315 -5.15 4.85 -10.91
C THR A 315 -5.21 3.74 -11.96
N PRO A 316 -5.90 3.96 -13.11
CA PRO A 316 -5.86 3.00 -14.20
C PRO A 316 -4.42 2.88 -14.69
N PHE A 317 -3.99 1.65 -14.99
CA PHE A 317 -2.62 1.29 -15.35
C PHE A 317 -1.90 2.39 -16.14
N GLN A 318 -0.85 2.94 -15.54
CA GLN A 318 0.03 3.90 -16.21
C GLN A 318 0.95 3.10 -17.14
N ASN A 319 0.64 3.12 -18.45
CA ASN A 319 1.57 2.70 -19.48
C ASN A 319 2.42 3.90 -19.92
#